data_8053ce817a049b34132d3b99d723cfc3
#
_entry.id   8053ce817a049b34132d3b99d723cfc3
#
_cell.length_a   1.000
_cell.length_b   1.000
_cell.length_c   1.000
_cell.angle_alpha   90.00
_cell.angle_beta   90.00
_cell.angle_gamma   90.00
#
_symmetry.space_group_name_H-M   'P 1'
#
loop_
_entity.id
_entity.type
_entity.pdbx_description
1 polymer ?
#
loop_
_entity_poly.entity_id
_entity_poly.type
_entity_poly.pdbx_seq_one_letter_code
_entity_poly.pdbx_strand_id
1 'polypeptide(L)'
;MRKAVILFNLGGPDKIENVEPFLFNLFNDPAILNLPTFLRYPLAKLISKRRAPTAKKIYQELGGSSPILKLTNEQSEALEKKLNQGNDGNLYRCFVVMRCWHPRAEEVIDNVKLYNPDEIILLPLYPQY
;
A
#
# COMPACT_ATOMS: atom_id res chain seq x y z
N MET A 1 -16.72 -21.61 -1.10
CA MET A 1 -16.66 -20.29 -1.78
C MET A 1 -15.22 -19.85 -1.91
N ARG A 2 -14.88 -19.17 -2.99
CA ARG A 2 -13.58 -18.50 -3.14
C ARG A 2 -13.65 -17.10 -2.57
N LYS A 3 -12.77 -16.77 -1.65
CA LYS A 3 -12.73 -15.46 -1.00
C LYS A 3 -11.40 -14.76 -1.27
N ALA A 4 -11.45 -13.54 -1.76
CA ALA A 4 -10.27 -12.69 -1.91
C ALA A 4 -10.15 -11.77 -0.69
N VAL A 5 -9.00 -11.76 -0.03
CA VAL A 5 -8.70 -10.83 1.06
C VAL A 5 -7.71 -9.81 0.54
N ILE A 6 -8.12 -8.55 0.52
CA ILE A 6 -7.29 -7.44 0.04
C ILE A 6 -6.70 -6.72 1.25
N LEU A 7 -5.40 -6.87 1.47
CA LEU A 7 -4.67 -6.17 2.52
C LEU A 7 -4.24 -4.80 1.99
N PHE A 8 -4.75 -3.74 2.60
CA PHE A 8 -4.38 -2.36 2.27
C PHE A 8 -3.35 -1.83 3.24
N ASN A 9 -2.27 -1.26 2.71
CA ASN A 9 -1.31 -0.52 3.51
C ASN A 9 -0.93 0.80 2.80
N LEU A 10 -0.25 1.68 3.54
CA LEU A 10 0.10 3.00 3.03
C LEU A 10 1.11 2.94 1.88
N GLY A 11 2.07 2.06 1.99
CA GLY A 11 3.19 1.95 1.06
C GLY A 11 4.42 2.73 1.51
N GLY A 12 5.48 2.58 0.76
CA GLY A 12 6.74 3.26 0.98
C GLY A 12 7.63 3.19 -0.26
N PRO A 13 8.66 4.02 -0.35
CA PRO A 13 9.55 4.03 -1.51
C PRO A 13 10.37 2.73 -1.60
N ASP A 14 10.44 2.18 -2.79
CA ASP A 14 11.23 0.97 -3.11
C ASP A 14 12.69 1.27 -3.46
N LYS A 15 13.00 2.53 -3.76
CA LYS A 15 14.34 3.05 -4.09
C LYS A 15 14.49 4.46 -3.56
N ILE A 16 15.73 4.91 -3.40
CA ILE A 16 16.04 6.28 -2.96
C ILE A 16 15.49 7.32 -3.96
N GLU A 17 15.56 7.05 -5.25
CA GLU A 17 15.05 7.96 -6.29
C GLU A 17 13.53 8.15 -6.20
N ASN A 18 12.83 7.19 -5.62
CA ASN A 18 11.36 7.19 -5.49
C ASN A 18 10.86 7.81 -4.18
N VAL A 19 11.75 8.28 -3.32
CA VAL A 19 11.37 8.94 -2.05
C VAL A 19 10.55 10.20 -2.30
N GLU A 20 10.99 11.09 -3.17
CA GLU A 20 10.25 12.31 -3.49
C GLU A 20 8.91 12.05 -4.16
N PRO A 21 8.80 11.21 -5.21
CA PRO A 21 7.53 10.80 -5.77
C PRO A 21 6.57 10.16 -4.77
N PHE A 22 7.07 9.31 -3.87
CA PHE A 22 6.28 8.72 -2.80
C PHE A 22 5.73 9.79 -1.85
N LEU A 23 6.56 10.71 -1.39
CA LEU A 23 6.15 11.82 -0.52
C LEU A 23 5.11 12.71 -1.21
N PHE A 24 5.28 12.95 -2.51
CA PHE A 24 4.28 13.68 -3.29
C PHE A 24 2.93 12.97 -3.29
N ASN A 25 2.89 11.67 -3.55
CA ASN A 25 1.66 10.88 -3.50
C ASN A 25 1.00 10.92 -2.11
N LEU A 26 1.81 10.83 -1.07
CA LEU A 26 1.35 10.91 0.32
C LEU A 26 0.69 12.27 0.61
N PHE A 27 1.36 13.36 0.30
CA PHE A 27 0.85 14.70 0.59
C PHE A 27 -0.22 15.19 -0.39
N ASN A 28 -0.29 14.62 -1.58
CA ASN A 28 -1.38 14.90 -2.52
C ASN A 28 -2.67 14.10 -2.22
N ASP A 29 -2.66 13.28 -1.18
CA ASP A 29 -3.83 12.55 -0.73
C ASP A 29 -4.78 13.51 0.04
N PRO A 30 -6.07 13.61 -0.35
CA PRO A 30 -7.03 14.47 0.34
C PRO A 30 -7.30 14.05 1.78
N ALA A 31 -7.01 12.80 2.16
CA ALA A 31 -7.10 12.34 3.54
C ALA A 31 -5.96 12.89 4.41
N ILE A 32 -4.82 13.25 3.82
CA ILE A 32 -3.65 13.83 4.50
C ILE A 32 -3.71 15.36 4.49
N LEU A 33 -3.92 15.96 3.30
CA LEU A 33 -4.12 17.39 3.12
C LEU A 33 -5.53 17.64 2.59
N ASN A 34 -6.45 17.94 3.50
CA ASN A 34 -7.84 18.23 3.15
C ASN A 34 -7.98 19.64 2.55
N LEU A 35 -7.47 19.80 1.34
CA LEU A 35 -7.51 21.04 0.56
C LEU A 35 -8.05 20.77 -0.84
N PRO A 36 -8.66 21.77 -1.50
CA PRO A 36 -9.00 21.68 -2.91
C PRO A 36 -7.79 21.30 -3.76
N THR A 37 -8.01 20.56 -4.84
CA THR A 37 -6.92 20.03 -5.69
C THR A 37 -5.96 21.11 -6.18
N PHE A 38 -6.47 22.29 -6.55
CA PHE A 38 -5.65 23.39 -7.07
C PHE A 38 -4.70 24.00 -6.03
N LEU A 39 -5.00 23.85 -4.72
CA LEU A 39 -4.11 24.22 -3.60
C LEU A 39 -3.27 23.05 -3.13
N ARG A 40 -3.86 21.85 -3.06
CA ARG A 40 -3.19 20.65 -2.57
C ARG A 40 -2.04 20.21 -3.46
N TYR A 41 -2.24 20.21 -4.77
CA TYR A 41 -1.21 19.76 -5.72
C TYR A 41 0.10 20.56 -5.61
N PRO A 42 0.11 21.90 -5.74
CA PRO A 42 1.35 22.66 -5.61
C PRO A 42 1.96 22.59 -4.22
N LEU A 43 1.13 22.54 -3.17
CA LEU A 43 1.61 22.41 -1.80
C LEU A 43 2.25 21.04 -1.55
N ALA A 44 1.64 19.97 -2.00
CA ALA A 44 2.20 18.62 -1.92
C ALA A 44 3.55 18.54 -2.65
N LYS A 45 3.66 19.16 -3.82
CA LYS A 45 4.91 19.22 -4.58
C LYS A 45 6.02 19.99 -3.84
N LEU A 46 5.67 21.10 -3.20
CA LEU A 46 6.62 21.87 -2.40
C LEU A 46 7.09 21.11 -1.17
N ILE A 47 6.16 20.52 -0.42
CA ILE A 47 6.46 19.76 0.81
C ILE A 47 7.32 18.53 0.48
N SER A 48 6.97 17.77 -0.55
CA SER A 48 7.72 16.58 -0.94
C SER A 48 9.16 16.92 -1.34
N LYS A 49 9.35 17.97 -2.12
CA LYS A 49 10.67 18.47 -2.51
C LYS A 49 11.51 18.91 -1.31
N ARG A 50 10.91 19.61 -0.33
CA ARG A 50 11.62 20.05 0.87
C ARG A 50 11.98 18.90 1.82
N ARG A 51 11.10 17.90 1.93
CA ARG A 51 11.30 16.76 2.83
C ARG A 51 12.15 15.64 2.23
N ALA A 52 12.25 15.55 0.92
CA ALA A 52 12.96 14.49 0.24
C ALA A 52 14.41 14.31 0.71
N PRO A 53 15.26 15.36 0.88
CA PRO A 53 16.63 15.16 1.33
C PRO A 53 16.75 14.48 2.69
N THR A 54 15.94 14.90 3.66
CA THR A 54 15.90 14.30 5.01
C THR A 54 15.36 12.88 4.98
N ALA A 55 14.27 12.65 4.25
CA ALA A 55 13.68 11.34 4.10
C ALA A 55 14.63 10.36 3.40
N LYS A 56 15.34 10.78 2.36
CA LYS A 56 16.35 9.96 1.67
C LYS A 56 17.44 9.47 2.62
N LYS A 57 17.92 10.31 3.54
CA LYS A 57 18.90 9.91 4.54
C LYS A 57 18.36 8.82 5.47
N ILE A 58 17.11 8.98 5.94
CA ILE A 58 16.45 7.98 6.80
C ILE A 58 16.30 6.65 6.06
N TYR A 59 15.84 6.65 4.83
CA TYR A 59 15.70 5.42 4.04
C TYR A 59 17.05 4.80 3.67
N GLN A 60 18.10 5.57 3.48
CA GLN A 60 19.47 5.04 3.32
C GLN A 60 19.93 4.25 4.54
N GLU A 61 19.63 4.72 5.75
CA GLU A 61 19.90 4.00 6.99
C GLU A 61 19.09 2.69 7.11
N LEU A 62 17.92 2.63 6.47
CA LEU A 62 17.08 1.42 6.39
C LEU A 62 17.46 0.46 5.25
N GLY A 63 18.57 0.70 4.56
CA GLY A 63 19.02 -0.14 3.44
C GLY A 63 18.58 0.34 2.05
N GLY A 64 18.12 1.60 1.92
CA GLY A 64 17.78 2.23 0.63
C GLY A 64 16.34 2.10 0.19
N SER A 65 15.47 1.45 0.99
CA SER A 65 14.05 1.27 0.69
C SER A 65 13.23 1.11 1.97
N SER A 66 11.91 1.30 1.84
CA SER A 66 10.99 0.94 2.94
C SER A 66 10.81 -0.57 3.02
N PRO A 67 10.81 -1.17 4.23
CA PRO A 67 10.51 -2.59 4.40
C PRO A 67 9.02 -2.93 4.32
N ILE A 68 8.14 -1.92 4.16
CA ILE A 68 6.68 -2.08 4.31
C ILE A 68 6.09 -3.10 3.33
N LEU A 69 6.51 -3.11 2.07
CA LEU A 69 5.98 -4.05 1.07
C LEU A 69 6.38 -5.49 1.41
N LYS A 70 7.66 -5.71 1.74
CA LYS A 70 8.16 -7.03 2.13
C LYS A 70 7.39 -7.57 3.35
N LEU A 71 7.27 -6.76 4.39
CA LEU A 71 6.57 -7.15 5.62
C LEU A 71 5.07 -7.38 5.38
N THR A 72 4.44 -6.57 4.54
CA THR A 72 3.02 -6.74 4.19
C THR A 72 2.82 -8.02 3.37
N ASN A 73 3.71 -8.35 2.45
CA ASN A 73 3.66 -9.61 1.71
C ASN A 73 3.82 -10.82 2.64
N GLU A 74 4.74 -10.78 3.59
CA GLU A 74 4.93 -11.84 4.60
C GLU A 74 3.67 -12.01 5.46
N GLN A 75 3.03 -10.92 5.86
CA GLN A 75 1.75 -10.95 6.58
C GLN A 75 0.63 -11.55 5.73
N SER A 76 0.57 -11.20 4.45
CA SER A 76 -0.41 -11.70 3.49
C SER A 76 -0.29 -13.23 3.32
N GLU A 77 0.92 -13.72 3.12
CA GLU A 77 1.20 -15.16 2.97
C GLU A 77 0.86 -15.94 4.24
N ALA A 78 1.23 -15.41 5.41
CA ALA A 78 0.93 -16.03 6.70
C ALA A 78 -0.58 -16.07 6.96
N LEU A 79 -1.30 -15.00 6.63
CA LEU A 79 -2.75 -14.92 6.76
C LEU A 79 -3.45 -15.94 5.83
N GLU A 80 -3.08 -15.96 4.55
CA GLU A 80 -3.63 -16.91 3.57
C GLU A 80 -3.46 -18.34 4.03
N LYS A 81 -2.25 -18.71 4.46
CA LYS A 81 -1.95 -20.03 4.99
C LYS A 81 -2.84 -20.36 6.21
N LYS A 82 -2.98 -19.42 7.15
CA LYS A 82 -3.77 -19.62 8.35
C LYS A 82 -5.25 -19.77 8.07
N LEU A 83 -5.81 -18.97 7.18
CA LEU A 83 -7.22 -19.03 6.78
C LEU A 83 -7.53 -20.38 6.10
N ASN A 84 -6.67 -20.83 5.20
CA ASN A 84 -6.87 -22.10 4.49
C ASN A 84 -6.64 -23.35 5.36
N GLN A 85 -6.05 -23.20 6.55
CA GLN A 85 -5.97 -24.27 7.55
C GLN A 85 -7.26 -24.44 8.38
N GLY A 86 -8.15 -23.45 8.32
CA GLY A 86 -9.34 -23.37 9.17
C GLY A 86 -10.48 -24.34 8.84
N ASN A 87 -10.42 -25.09 7.72
CA ASN A 87 -11.42 -26.09 7.29
C ASN A 87 -12.88 -25.60 7.32
N ASP A 88 -13.12 -24.32 7.03
CA ASP A 88 -14.46 -23.72 6.98
C ASP A 88 -15.18 -23.95 5.62
N GLY A 89 -14.58 -24.73 4.73
CA GLY A 89 -15.10 -24.99 3.39
C GLY A 89 -14.85 -23.89 2.37
N ASN A 90 -14.15 -22.82 2.75
CA ASN A 90 -13.78 -21.71 1.87
C ASN A 90 -12.32 -21.82 1.41
N LEU A 91 -12.05 -21.25 0.23
CA LEU A 91 -10.70 -21.10 -0.29
C LEU A 91 -10.34 -19.62 -0.30
N TYR A 92 -9.32 -19.26 0.45
CA TYR A 92 -8.87 -17.89 0.60
C TYR A 92 -7.64 -17.60 -0.24
N ARG A 93 -7.59 -16.43 -0.86
CA ARG A 93 -6.40 -15.88 -1.48
C ARG A 93 -6.23 -14.42 -1.06
N CYS A 94 -5.03 -14.09 -0.62
CA CYS A 94 -4.69 -12.75 -0.14
C CYS A 94 -3.96 -11.96 -1.24
N PHE A 95 -4.27 -10.68 -1.31
CA PHE A 95 -3.66 -9.74 -2.25
C PHE A 95 -3.24 -8.49 -1.48
N VAL A 96 -2.10 -7.90 -1.84
CA VAL A 96 -1.58 -6.69 -1.22
C VAL A 96 -1.78 -5.51 -2.16
N VAL A 97 -2.31 -4.42 -1.60
CA VAL A 97 -2.50 -3.14 -2.30
C VAL A 97 -1.92 -2.02 -1.46
N MET A 98 -1.14 -1.13 -2.08
CA MET A 98 -0.59 0.06 -1.45
C MET A 98 -1.32 1.32 -1.93
N ARG A 99 -1.51 2.28 -1.04
CA ARG A 99 -2.23 3.52 -1.35
C ARG A 99 -1.34 4.56 -2.03
N CYS A 100 -0.16 4.79 -1.50
CA CYS A 100 0.72 5.89 -1.94
C CYS A 100 1.90 5.45 -2.80
N TRP A 101 2.10 4.16 -2.96
CA TRP A 101 3.12 3.57 -3.82
C TRP A 101 2.62 2.25 -4.43
N HIS A 102 3.50 1.55 -5.14
CA HIS A 102 3.18 0.28 -5.77
C HIS A 102 3.24 -0.91 -4.78
N PRO A 103 2.48 -1.99 -5.03
CA PRO A 103 1.48 -2.14 -6.09
C PRO A 103 0.18 -1.41 -5.75
N ARG A 104 -0.36 -0.68 -6.71
CA ARG A 104 -1.65 0.01 -6.58
C ARG A 104 -2.83 -0.91 -6.92
N ALA A 105 -4.03 -0.47 -6.58
CA ALA A 105 -5.25 -1.24 -6.86
C ALA A 105 -5.41 -1.61 -8.34
N GLU A 106 -5.08 -0.68 -9.24
CA GLU A 106 -5.16 -0.88 -10.69
C GLU A 106 -4.22 -1.99 -11.18
N GLU A 107 -3.07 -2.15 -10.52
CA GLU A 107 -2.08 -3.19 -10.86
C GLU A 107 -2.49 -4.58 -10.34
N VAL A 108 -3.28 -4.63 -9.28
CA VAL A 108 -3.67 -5.89 -8.61
C VAL A 108 -5.03 -6.41 -9.06
N ILE A 109 -5.92 -5.51 -9.51
CA ILE A 109 -7.32 -5.84 -9.81
C ILE A 109 -7.48 -6.98 -10.82
N ASP A 110 -6.62 -7.07 -11.81
CA ASP A 110 -6.72 -8.12 -12.82
C ASP A 110 -6.37 -9.51 -12.24
N ASN A 111 -5.43 -9.58 -11.31
CA ASN A 111 -5.13 -10.82 -10.58
C ASN A 111 -6.31 -11.25 -9.70
N VAL A 112 -7.00 -10.28 -9.07
CA VAL A 112 -8.22 -10.55 -8.29
C VAL A 112 -9.32 -11.09 -9.19
N LYS A 113 -9.53 -10.48 -10.37
CA LYS A 113 -10.51 -10.94 -11.37
C LYS A 113 -10.19 -12.35 -11.88
N LEU A 114 -8.91 -12.63 -12.17
CA LEU A 114 -8.48 -13.96 -12.61
C LEU A 114 -8.72 -15.03 -11.54
N TYR A 115 -8.58 -14.69 -10.27
CA TYR A 115 -8.94 -15.58 -9.18
C TYR A 115 -10.45 -15.85 -9.13
N ASN A 116 -11.26 -14.93 -9.64
CA ASN A 116 -12.73 -15.00 -9.72
C ASN A 116 -13.37 -15.34 -8.37
N PRO A 117 -13.22 -14.46 -7.34
CA PRO A 117 -13.74 -14.70 -6.01
C PRO A 117 -15.27 -14.53 -5.97
N ASP A 118 -15.92 -15.30 -5.11
CA ASP A 118 -17.34 -15.13 -4.79
C ASP A 118 -17.56 -13.98 -3.80
N GLU A 119 -16.53 -13.67 -2.99
CA GLU A 119 -16.56 -12.61 -1.99
C GLU A 119 -15.20 -11.91 -1.91
N ILE A 120 -15.24 -10.59 -1.70
CA ILE A 120 -14.03 -9.76 -1.48
C ILE A 120 -14.10 -9.17 -0.07
N ILE A 121 -13.06 -9.42 0.71
CA ILE A 121 -12.88 -8.90 2.06
C ILE A 121 -11.79 -7.83 2.02
N LEU A 122 -12.11 -6.61 2.45
CA LEU A 122 -11.17 -5.51 2.53
C LEU A 122 -10.58 -5.42 3.94
N LEU A 123 -9.26 -5.56 4.07
CA LEU A 123 -8.53 -5.55 5.33
C LEU A 123 -7.51 -4.42 5.38
N PRO A 124 -7.87 -3.25 5.94
CA PRO A 124 -6.90 -2.17 6.11
C PRO A 124 -5.93 -2.49 7.26
N LEU A 125 -4.63 -2.23 7.02
CA LEU A 125 -3.56 -2.46 7.99
C LEU A 125 -3.04 -1.17 8.63
N TYR A 126 -3.58 -0.02 8.24
CA TYR A 126 -3.24 1.28 8.83
C TYR A 126 -4.41 1.81 9.67
N PRO A 127 -4.15 2.76 10.62
CA PRO A 127 -5.20 3.30 11.47
C PRO A 127 -6.37 3.89 10.67
N GLN A 128 -7.58 3.64 11.15
CA GLN A 128 -8.82 4.20 10.61
C GLN A 128 -9.38 5.21 11.59
N TYR A 129 -9.99 6.29 11.10
CA TYR A 129 -10.64 7.32 11.89
C TYR A 129 -12.16 7.25 11.71
#